data_1c14bdb0c5462b42a1ddb861327723b0
#
_entry.id   1c14bdb0c5462b42a1ddb861327723b0
#
_cell.length_a   1.000
_cell.length_b   1.000
_cell.length_c   1.000
_cell.angle_alpha   90.00
_cell.angle_beta   90.00
_cell.angle_gamma   90.00
#
_symmetry.space_group_name_H-M   'P 1'
#
loop_
_entity.id
_entity.type
_entity.pdbx_description
1 polymer ?
#
loop_
_entity_poly.entity_id
_entity_poly.type
_entity_poly.pdbx_seq_one_letter_code
_entity_poly.pdbx_strand_id
1 'polypeptide(L)'
;MAHRLTEDKKYSVAILEFGGNDYGPLIQMPSALSYPMNMNLYNWGYHTEPEEGLNGRILACPRGKVIGGSSSINGMIYVRGNASDFDYWEESGASGWGFPDVLPYFKRQENSEAGDESWRGKNGPLYITRGKRDNPLNEALVNSAKEAGFLATEDYNGFQQEGFGPADRTIWKGSRWSAANAYLKPALKTKKLKLFKKALVKKVIFSNNEAKGISFNHYGLHKEIYASKEIICSAGSINSPLILQRSGVGPVSYTHLTLPTNREV
;
A
#
# COMPACT_ATOMS: atom_id res chain seq x y z
N MET A 1 9.28 -1.25 -4.25
CA MET A 1 10.67 -0.77 -4.17
C MET A 1 11.66 -1.91 -4.02
N ALA A 2 11.65 -2.71 -2.96
CA ALA A 2 12.63 -3.80 -2.74
C ALA A 2 12.81 -4.76 -3.94
N HIS A 3 11.73 -5.11 -4.65
CA HIS A 3 11.79 -5.91 -5.86
C HIS A 3 12.68 -5.24 -6.93
N ARG A 4 12.46 -3.96 -7.20
CA ARG A 4 13.24 -3.23 -8.23
C ARG A 4 14.70 -3.03 -7.84
N LEU A 5 14.98 -2.81 -6.54
CA LEU A 5 16.36 -2.69 -6.04
C LEU A 5 17.15 -4.00 -6.07
N THR A 6 16.48 -5.15 -6.12
CA THR A 6 17.13 -6.48 -6.16
C THR A 6 17.07 -7.14 -7.53
N GLU A 7 16.40 -6.54 -8.50
CA GLU A 7 16.13 -7.12 -9.82
C GLU A 7 17.44 -7.38 -10.61
N ASP A 8 18.34 -6.41 -10.62
CA ASP A 8 19.66 -6.51 -11.27
C ASP A 8 20.74 -7.12 -10.38
N LYS A 9 20.38 -7.53 -9.15
CA LYS A 9 21.28 -8.09 -8.13
C LYS A 9 22.41 -7.14 -7.66
N LYS A 10 22.36 -5.87 -8.01
CA LYS A 10 23.36 -4.88 -7.62
C LYS A 10 23.30 -4.56 -6.12
N TYR A 11 22.11 -4.45 -5.56
CA TYR A 11 21.90 -4.12 -4.15
C TYR A 11 21.41 -5.33 -3.36
N SER A 12 21.81 -5.36 -2.07
CA SER A 12 21.22 -6.26 -1.08
C SER A 12 20.25 -5.44 -0.22
N VAL A 13 19.04 -5.97 -0.01
CA VAL A 13 17.97 -5.27 0.69
C VAL A 13 17.53 -6.07 1.92
N ALA A 14 17.34 -5.41 3.05
CA ALA A 14 16.65 -5.96 4.21
C ALA A 14 15.27 -5.32 4.35
N ILE A 15 14.24 -6.12 4.53
CA ILE A 15 12.88 -5.65 4.87
C ILE A 15 12.59 -6.04 6.31
N LEU A 16 12.11 -5.06 7.07
CA LEU A 16 11.60 -5.24 8.43
C LEU A 16 10.08 -5.11 8.39
N GLU A 17 9.35 -6.18 8.69
CA GLU A 17 7.89 -6.22 8.75
C GLU A 17 7.46 -6.76 10.12
N PHE A 18 6.59 -6.02 10.81
CA PHE A 18 6.10 -6.46 12.12
C PHE A 18 5.11 -7.62 12.01
N GLY A 19 4.34 -7.67 10.96
CA GLY A 19 3.37 -8.73 10.72
C GLY A 19 3.99 -10.10 10.44
N GLY A 20 3.12 -11.06 10.26
CA GLY A 20 3.44 -12.43 9.87
C GLY A 20 3.32 -12.67 8.36
N ASN A 21 3.12 -13.95 8.01
CA ASN A 21 2.87 -14.40 6.65
C ASN A 21 1.46 -14.02 6.18
N ASP A 22 1.31 -13.92 4.86
CA ASP A 22 0.05 -13.73 4.14
C ASP A 22 -0.61 -15.06 3.74
N TYR A 23 -0.18 -16.18 4.30
CA TYR A 23 -0.72 -17.50 3.96
C TYR A 23 -2.08 -17.71 4.64
N GLY A 24 -2.92 -18.47 3.95
CA GLY A 24 -4.21 -18.87 4.47
C GLY A 24 -5.40 -18.29 3.69
N PRO A 25 -6.56 -18.94 3.80
CA PRO A 25 -7.74 -18.59 3.00
C PRO A 25 -8.28 -17.20 3.30
N LEU A 26 -8.21 -16.73 4.54
CA LEU A 26 -8.78 -15.43 4.94
C LEU A 26 -8.11 -14.24 4.23
N ILE A 27 -6.83 -14.36 3.85
CA ILE A 27 -6.14 -13.33 3.06
C ILE A 27 -6.27 -13.61 1.56
N GLN A 28 -6.04 -14.86 1.14
CA GLN A 28 -5.94 -15.18 -0.29
C GLN A 28 -7.31 -15.25 -0.99
N MET A 29 -8.38 -15.62 -0.28
CA MET A 29 -9.73 -15.72 -0.82
C MET A 29 -10.40 -14.35 -0.89
N PRO A 30 -10.74 -13.83 -2.09
CA PRO A 30 -11.32 -12.49 -2.25
C PRO A 30 -12.60 -12.27 -1.46
N SER A 31 -13.48 -13.26 -1.38
CA SER A 31 -14.75 -13.17 -0.64
C SER A 31 -14.58 -13.07 0.88
N ALA A 32 -13.39 -13.38 1.40
CA ALA A 32 -13.09 -13.27 2.83
C ALA A 32 -12.57 -11.89 3.26
N LEU A 33 -12.62 -10.88 2.38
CA LEU A 33 -11.95 -9.58 2.58
C LEU A 33 -12.25 -8.89 3.92
N SER A 34 -13.46 -9.05 4.47
CA SER A 34 -13.85 -8.44 5.73
C SER A 34 -13.16 -9.05 6.97
N TYR A 35 -12.77 -10.31 6.91
CA TYR A 35 -12.14 -10.99 8.05
C TYR A 35 -10.77 -10.40 8.41
N PRO A 36 -9.78 -10.35 7.50
CA PRO A 36 -8.46 -9.85 7.87
C PRO A 36 -8.46 -8.37 8.25
N MET A 37 -9.41 -7.56 7.74
CA MET A 37 -9.54 -6.16 8.15
C MET A 37 -9.99 -5.99 9.61
N ASN A 38 -10.73 -6.96 10.17
CA ASN A 38 -11.27 -6.93 11.52
C ASN A 38 -10.50 -7.82 12.52
N MET A 39 -9.45 -8.51 12.07
CA MET A 39 -8.66 -9.40 12.94
C MET A 39 -7.38 -8.72 13.41
N ASN A 40 -7.16 -8.64 14.72
CA ASN A 40 -5.92 -8.11 15.32
C ASN A 40 -4.65 -8.85 14.85
N LEU A 41 -4.78 -10.06 14.32
CA LEU A 41 -3.67 -10.81 13.75
C LEU A 41 -3.07 -10.12 12.53
N TYR A 42 -3.92 -9.51 11.67
CA TYR A 42 -3.54 -8.92 10.38
C TYR A 42 -3.73 -7.41 10.31
N ASN A 43 -4.35 -6.81 11.31
CA ASN A 43 -4.67 -5.39 11.40
C ASN A 43 -3.97 -4.75 12.60
N TRP A 44 -3.46 -3.52 12.43
CA TRP A 44 -2.88 -2.73 13.52
C TRP A 44 -3.92 -2.31 14.56
N GLY A 45 -5.21 -2.23 14.16
CA GLY A 45 -6.30 -1.85 15.04
C GLY A 45 -6.37 -0.37 15.38
N TYR A 46 -5.94 0.51 14.45
CA TYR A 46 -6.07 1.96 14.65
C TYR A 46 -7.52 2.41 14.58
N HIS A 47 -7.81 3.43 15.39
CA HIS A 47 -9.11 4.09 15.46
C HIS A 47 -8.92 5.60 15.48
N THR A 48 -9.94 6.35 15.04
CA THR A 48 -9.96 7.81 15.26
C THR A 48 -10.24 8.11 16.73
N GLU A 49 -9.98 9.35 17.13
CA GLU A 49 -10.64 9.92 18.29
C GLU A 49 -12.16 10.08 18.01
N PRO A 50 -13.00 10.29 19.03
CA PRO A 50 -14.42 10.60 18.81
C PRO A 50 -14.61 11.79 17.88
N GLU A 51 -15.37 11.61 16.78
CA GLU A 51 -15.61 12.63 15.77
C GLU A 51 -16.91 13.39 16.07
N GLU A 52 -16.83 14.66 16.42
CA GLU A 52 -18.01 15.48 16.75
C GLU A 52 -19.00 15.55 15.59
N GLY A 53 -18.53 15.74 14.34
CA GLY A 53 -19.36 15.76 13.13
C GLY A 53 -20.07 14.44 12.82
N LEU A 54 -19.74 13.38 13.54
CA LEU A 54 -20.32 12.05 13.41
C LEU A 54 -20.99 11.56 14.70
N ASN A 55 -21.50 12.49 15.51
CA ASN A 55 -22.15 12.20 16.79
C ASN A 55 -21.25 11.41 17.76
N GLY A 56 -19.99 11.77 17.85
CA GLY A 56 -19.02 11.13 18.73
C GLY A 56 -18.57 9.71 18.32
N ARG A 57 -18.84 9.29 17.09
CA ARG A 57 -18.42 7.96 16.62
C ARG A 57 -16.90 7.86 16.50
N ILE A 58 -16.39 6.71 16.92
CA ILE A 58 -15.02 6.27 16.71
C ILE A 58 -14.97 5.39 15.46
N LEU A 59 -14.17 5.77 14.49
CA LEU A 59 -14.05 5.04 13.23
C LEU A 59 -12.81 4.12 13.24
N ALA A 60 -12.99 2.88 12.82
CA ALA A 60 -11.88 1.98 12.59
C ALA A 60 -11.05 2.41 11.38
N CYS A 61 -9.73 2.42 11.52
CA CYS A 61 -8.77 2.75 10.48
C CYS A 61 -7.89 1.52 10.17
N PRO A 62 -8.40 0.46 9.53
CA PRO A 62 -7.65 -0.76 9.33
C PRO A 62 -6.40 -0.52 8.49
N ARG A 63 -5.26 -1.03 8.99
CA ARG A 63 -3.95 -1.04 8.30
C ARG A 63 -3.32 -2.40 8.45
N GLY A 64 -2.76 -2.91 7.35
CA GLY A 64 -2.20 -4.26 7.32
C GLY A 64 -0.96 -4.43 8.19
N LYS A 65 -1.01 -5.41 9.09
CA LYS A 65 0.08 -5.90 9.94
C LYS A 65 0.48 -7.30 9.47
N VAL A 66 0.97 -7.37 8.25
CA VAL A 66 1.25 -8.62 7.51
C VAL A 66 2.15 -8.31 6.32
N ILE A 67 2.90 -9.29 5.81
CA ILE A 67 3.65 -9.11 4.56
C ILE A 67 2.71 -8.70 3.42
N GLY A 68 3.14 -7.69 2.64
CA GLY A 68 2.28 -7.03 1.66
C GLY A 68 1.49 -5.84 2.23
N GLY A 69 1.51 -5.63 3.57
CA GLY A 69 0.84 -4.51 4.21
C GLY A 69 -0.65 -4.48 3.93
N SER A 70 -1.22 -3.29 3.74
CA SER A 70 -2.66 -3.12 3.51
C SER A 70 -3.14 -3.73 2.19
N SER A 71 -2.27 -3.99 1.20
CA SER A 71 -2.67 -4.73 -0.01
C SER A 71 -3.08 -6.19 0.28
N SER A 72 -2.65 -6.74 1.42
CA SER A 72 -3.03 -8.09 1.86
C SER A 72 -4.37 -8.13 2.61
N ILE A 73 -4.96 -6.97 2.97
CA ILE A 73 -6.23 -6.91 3.71
C ILE A 73 -7.29 -5.98 3.08
N ASN A 74 -6.94 -5.18 2.05
CA ASN A 74 -7.86 -4.24 1.41
C ASN A 74 -8.96 -4.93 0.58
N GLY A 75 -9.90 -4.15 0.06
CA GLY A 75 -11.01 -4.60 -0.80
C GLY A 75 -10.61 -4.95 -2.24
N MET A 76 -9.31 -4.93 -2.58
CA MET A 76 -8.75 -5.29 -3.89
C MET A 76 -9.17 -4.40 -5.08
N ILE A 77 -9.93 -3.36 -4.88
CA ILE A 77 -10.27 -2.43 -5.96
C ILE A 77 -8.99 -1.69 -6.39
N TYR A 78 -8.75 -1.67 -7.69
CA TYR A 78 -7.61 -0.98 -8.29
C TYR A 78 -8.07 0.29 -8.98
N VAL A 79 -7.66 1.44 -8.44
CA VAL A 79 -7.93 2.77 -8.98
C VAL A 79 -6.63 3.57 -8.99
N ARG A 80 -6.35 4.24 -10.11
CA ARG A 80 -5.28 5.25 -10.18
C ARG A 80 -5.79 6.59 -9.67
N GLY A 81 -4.87 7.45 -9.21
CA GLY A 81 -5.18 8.86 -8.98
C GLY A 81 -5.62 9.56 -10.27
N ASN A 82 -6.37 10.64 -10.14
CA ASN A 82 -6.78 11.45 -11.29
C ASN A 82 -5.56 12.15 -11.91
N ALA A 83 -5.57 12.32 -13.22
CA ALA A 83 -4.48 12.98 -13.93
C ALA A 83 -4.21 14.39 -13.37
N SER A 84 -5.27 15.17 -13.10
CA SER A 84 -5.16 16.52 -12.57
C SER A 84 -4.52 16.59 -11.16
N ASP A 85 -4.61 15.53 -10.34
CA ASP A 85 -3.95 15.50 -9.04
C ASP A 85 -2.43 15.47 -9.19
N PHE A 86 -1.92 14.73 -10.18
CA PHE A 86 -0.49 14.66 -10.47
C PHE A 86 0.02 15.95 -11.13
N ASP A 87 -0.75 16.51 -12.05
CA ASP A 87 -0.42 17.79 -12.68
C ASP A 87 -0.37 18.91 -11.65
N TYR A 88 -1.32 18.93 -10.69
CA TYR A 88 -1.29 19.85 -9.55
C TYR A 88 -0.06 19.63 -8.64
N TRP A 89 0.39 18.41 -8.43
CA TRP A 89 1.62 18.16 -7.68
C TRP A 89 2.83 18.78 -8.36
N GLU A 90 2.93 18.64 -9.68
CA GLU A 90 4.01 19.24 -10.45
C GLU A 90 3.97 20.77 -10.37
N GLU A 91 2.80 21.36 -10.60
CA GLU A 91 2.58 22.81 -10.45
C GLU A 91 2.92 23.32 -9.05
N SER A 92 2.68 22.50 -8.02
CA SER A 92 3.01 22.79 -6.62
C SER A 92 4.49 22.59 -6.28
N GLY A 93 5.35 22.29 -7.25
CA GLY A 93 6.79 22.18 -7.10
C GLY A 93 7.36 20.76 -7.08
N ALA A 94 6.53 19.71 -7.21
CA ALA A 94 7.00 18.34 -7.35
C ALA A 94 7.36 18.04 -8.83
N SER A 95 8.41 18.67 -9.33
CA SER A 95 8.85 18.51 -10.73
C SER A 95 9.08 17.05 -11.11
N GLY A 96 8.57 16.64 -12.27
CA GLY A 96 8.63 15.26 -12.76
C GLY A 96 7.55 14.34 -12.17
N TRP A 97 6.52 14.90 -11.52
CA TRP A 97 5.37 14.17 -10.99
C TRP A 97 4.07 14.46 -11.76
N GLY A 98 4.12 15.19 -12.86
CA GLY A 98 2.99 15.37 -13.76
C GLY A 98 2.45 14.05 -14.29
N PHE A 99 1.19 14.04 -14.73
CA PHE A 99 0.58 12.77 -15.16
C PHE A 99 1.34 12.08 -16.32
N PRO A 100 1.87 12.79 -17.32
CA PRO A 100 2.71 12.17 -18.36
C PRO A 100 3.95 11.47 -17.81
N ASP A 101 4.55 11.99 -16.72
CA ASP A 101 5.75 11.43 -16.11
C ASP A 101 5.44 10.17 -15.29
N VAL A 102 4.28 10.13 -14.61
CA VAL A 102 3.90 9.00 -13.76
C VAL A 102 3.19 7.88 -14.50
N LEU A 103 2.54 8.16 -15.65
CA LEU A 103 1.83 7.15 -16.45
C LEU A 103 2.72 5.95 -16.86
N PRO A 104 3.98 6.13 -17.30
CA PRO A 104 4.86 5.00 -17.60
C PRO A 104 5.09 4.06 -16.42
N TYR A 105 5.10 4.59 -15.19
CA TYR A 105 5.25 3.80 -13.97
C TYR A 105 3.97 3.04 -13.65
N PHE A 106 2.79 3.63 -13.84
CA PHE A 106 1.51 2.92 -13.72
C PHE A 106 1.45 1.76 -14.72
N LYS A 107 1.82 1.99 -15.96
CA LYS A 107 1.87 0.92 -16.99
C LYS A 107 2.90 -0.15 -16.65
N ARG A 108 4.08 0.23 -16.16
CA ARG A 108 5.17 -0.70 -15.79
C ARG A 108 4.79 -1.61 -14.62
N GLN A 109 3.91 -1.15 -13.70
CA GLN A 109 3.55 -1.94 -12.53
C GLN A 109 2.47 -2.98 -12.80
N GLU A 110 1.55 -2.74 -13.74
CA GLU A 110 0.37 -3.56 -13.91
C GLU A 110 0.44 -4.53 -15.09
N ASN A 111 -0.33 -5.60 -14.97
CA ASN A 111 -0.68 -6.51 -16.04
C ASN A 111 -2.21 -6.56 -16.08
N SER A 112 -2.80 -5.63 -16.85
CA SER A 112 -4.24 -5.52 -16.96
C SER A 112 -4.77 -6.39 -18.09
N GLU A 113 -5.80 -7.18 -17.84
CA GLU A 113 -6.47 -7.98 -18.88
C GLU A 113 -7.31 -7.14 -19.85
N ALA A 114 -7.66 -5.91 -19.47
CA ALA A 114 -8.51 -5.03 -20.25
C ALA A 114 -7.92 -3.61 -20.36
N GLY A 115 -8.53 -2.80 -21.23
CA GLY A 115 -8.17 -1.40 -21.46
C GLY A 115 -7.14 -1.21 -22.57
N ASP A 116 -7.06 0.04 -23.06
CA ASP A 116 -6.18 0.46 -24.15
C ASP A 116 -4.72 0.54 -23.69
N GLU A 117 -3.81 0.02 -24.50
CA GLU A 117 -2.37 -0.02 -24.17
C GLU A 117 -1.72 1.38 -24.14
N SER A 118 -2.36 2.42 -24.67
CA SER A 118 -1.91 3.80 -24.47
C SER A 118 -1.94 4.17 -22.98
N TRP A 119 -2.91 3.65 -22.24
CA TRP A 119 -3.15 3.93 -20.83
C TRP A 119 -2.78 2.79 -19.90
N ARG A 120 -2.93 1.54 -20.33
CA ARG A 120 -2.82 0.35 -19.49
C ARG A 120 -1.55 -0.45 -19.78
N GLY A 121 -0.99 -1.05 -18.73
CA GLY A 121 0.15 -1.96 -18.82
C GLY A 121 -0.26 -3.41 -18.95
N LYS A 122 0.53 -4.21 -19.69
CA LYS A 122 0.26 -5.63 -19.94
C LYS A 122 1.35 -6.57 -19.42
N ASN A 123 2.48 -6.04 -18.94
CA ASN A 123 3.67 -6.84 -18.63
C ASN A 123 4.20 -6.63 -17.19
N GLY A 124 3.47 -5.89 -16.38
CA GLY A 124 3.86 -5.64 -14.99
C GLY A 124 3.56 -6.81 -14.06
N PRO A 125 4.13 -6.81 -12.85
CA PRO A 125 3.95 -7.91 -11.89
C PRO A 125 2.60 -7.88 -11.17
N LEU A 126 1.87 -6.74 -11.20
CA LEU A 126 0.58 -6.59 -10.54
C LEU A 126 -0.54 -6.95 -11.50
N TYR A 127 -1.08 -8.15 -11.37
CA TYR A 127 -2.22 -8.60 -12.19
C TYR A 127 -3.50 -7.88 -11.81
N ILE A 128 -4.20 -7.35 -12.82
CA ILE A 128 -5.46 -6.63 -12.71
C ILE A 128 -6.51 -7.35 -13.56
N THR A 129 -7.56 -7.83 -12.92
CA THR A 129 -8.72 -8.42 -13.61
C THR A 129 -9.89 -7.46 -13.57
N ARG A 130 -10.67 -7.44 -14.63
CA ARG A 130 -11.90 -6.66 -14.70
C ARG A 130 -13.07 -7.42 -14.11
N GLY A 131 -13.89 -6.74 -13.31
CA GLY A 131 -15.14 -7.31 -12.78
C GLY A 131 -16.11 -7.66 -13.92
N LYS A 132 -16.69 -8.86 -13.87
CA LYS A 132 -17.73 -9.25 -14.81
C LYS A 132 -18.98 -8.43 -14.56
N ARG A 133 -19.72 -8.13 -15.64
CA ARG A 133 -21.05 -7.48 -15.60
C ARG A 133 -22.14 -8.47 -15.96
N ASP A 134 -22.02 -9.70 -15.52
CA ASP A 134 -22.97 -10.79 -15.83
C ASP A 134 -24.23 -10.77 -14.94
N ASN A 135 -24.28 -9.89 -13.95
CA ASN A 135 -25.48 -9.68 -13.14
C ASN A 135 -26.38 -8.61 -13.78
N PRO A 136 -27.67 -8.90 -14.06
CA PRO A 136 -28.61 -7.94 -14.65
C PRO A 136 -28.73 -6.62 -13.88
N LEU A 137 -28.53 -6.62 -12.55
CA LEU A 137 -28.55 -5.40 -11.74
C LEU A 137 -27.38 -4.45 -12.07
N ASN A 138 -26.24 -4.96 -12.50
CA ASN A 138 -25.11 -4.11 -12.93
C ASN A 138 -25.46 -3.36 -14.22
N GLU A 139 -26.09 -4.02 -15.16
CA GLU A 139 -26.53 -3.41 -16.41
C GLU A 139 -27.64 -2.38 -16.14
N ALA A 140 -28.63 -2.73 -15.34
CA ALA A 140 -29.71 -1.82 -14.94
C ALA A 140 -29.15 -0.57 -14.25
N LEU A 141 -28.17 -0.70 -13.34
CA LEU A 141 -27.53 0.43 -12.68
C LEU A 141 -26.85 1.37 -13.70
N VAL A 142 -26.08 0.83 -14.64
CA VAL A 142 -25.38 1.65 -15.64
C VAL A 142 -26.38 2.34 -16.57
N ASN A 143 -27.48 1.66 -16.95
CA ASN A 143 -28.52 2.25 -17.79
C ASN A 143 -29.27 3.35 -17.04
N SER A 144 -29.66 3.13 -15.79
CA SER A 144 -30.29 4.16 -14.96
C SER A 144 -29.39 5.39 -14.76
N ALA A 145 -28.08 5.18 -14.61
CA ALA A 145 -27.12 6.27 -14.51
C ALA A 145 -27.07 7.10 -15.82
N LYS A 146 -27.08 6.43 -16.97
CA LYS A 146 -27.15 7.12 -18.29
C LYS A 146 -28.46 7.90 -18.46
N GLU A 147 -29.59 7.32 -18.09
CA GLU A 147 -30.90 7.98 -18.12
C GLU A 147 -30.94 9.22 -17.20
N ALA A 148 -30.22 9.17 -16.08
CA ALA A 148 -30.06 10.29 -15.16
C ALA A 148 -28.98 11.32 -15.60
N GLY A 149 -28.38 11.16 -16.78
CA GLY A 149 -27.41 12.09 -17.36
C GLY A 149 -25.96 11.88 -16.90
N PHE A 150 -25.66 10.78 -16.21
CA PHE A 150 -24.27 10.45 -15.82
C PHE A 150 -23.54 9.74 -16.96
N LEU A 151 -22.22 9.93 -16.99
CA LEU A 151 -21.34 9.27 -17.94
C LEU A 151 -21.22 7.77 -17.62
N ALA A 152 -20.98 6.98 -18.65
CA ALA A 152 -20.50 5.61 -18.50
C ALA A 152 -19.07 5.51 -19.00
N THR A 153 -18.25 4.70 -18.32
CA THR A 153 -16.88 4.43 -18.73
C THR A 153 -16.64 2.93 -18.83
N GLU A 154 -15.89 2.51 -19.81
CA GLU A 154 -15.44 1.11 -19.90
C GLU A 154 -14.12 0.87 -19.18
N ASP A 155 -13.37 1.95 -18.87
CA ASP A 155 -12.10 1.88 -18.17
C ASP A 155 -11.81 3.17 -17.39
N TYR A 156 -12.17 3.19 -16.11
CA TYR A 156 -11.89 4.33 -15.23
C TYR A 156 -10.40 4.50 -14.85
N ASN A 157 -9.53 3.60 -15.29
CA ASN A 157 -8.08 3.74 -15.22
C ASN A 157 -7.45 4.11 -16.59
N GLY A 158 -8.31 4.33 -17.61
CA GLY A 158 -7.94 4.76 -18.94
C GLY A 158 -8.07 6.27 -19.16
N PHE A 159 -8.47 6.65 -20.36
CA PHE A 159 -8.65 8.05 -20.74
C PHE A 159 -9.73 8.77 -19.93
N GLN A 160 -10.87 8.11 -19.71
CA GLN A 160 -12.02 8.69 -19.00
C GLN A 160 -12.19 8.00 -17.64
N GLN A 161 -11.75 8.67 -16.59
CA GLN A 161 -11.87 8.13 -15.23
C GLN A 161 -13.30 8.28 -14.67
N GLU A 162 -13.99 9.37 -14.98
CA GLU A 162 -15.32 9.65 -14.47
C GLU A 162 -16.38 8.83 -15.20
N GLY A 163 -17.31 8.26 -14.45
CA GLY A 163 -18.44 7.51 -14.99
C GLY A 163 -18.74 6.19 -14.28
N PHE A 164 -19.86 5.59 -14.64
CA PHE A 164 -20.28 4.28 -14.17
C PHE A 164 -19.66 3.18 -15.05
N GLY A 165 -18.93 2.26 -14.46
CA GLY A 165 -18.24 1.22 -15.21
C GLY A 165 -17.81 0.01 -14.36
N PRO A 166 -17.16 -1.00 -14.98
CA PRO A 166 -16.71 -2.19 -14.28
C PRO A 166 -15.52 -1.90 -13.38
N ALA A 167 -15.52 -2.46 -12.18
CA ALA A 167 -14.40 -2.32 -11.24
C ALA A 167 -13.24 -3.23 -11.62
N ASP A 168 -12.04 -2.64 -11.74
CA ASP A 168 -10.79 -3.38 -11.83
C ASP A 168 -10.35 -3.87 -10.45
N ARG A 169 -9.76 -5.07 -10.38
CA ARG A 169 -9.41 -5.73 -9.11
C ARG A 169 -8.03 -6.34 -9.15
N THR A 170 -7.30 -6.22 -8.04
CA THR A 170 -6.03 -6.93 -7.82
C THR A 170 -6.31 -8.38 -7.42
N ILE A 171 -6.85 -9.15 -8.35
CA ILE A 171 -7.17 -10.57 -8.23
C ILE A 171 -6.53 -11.30 -9.41
N TRP A 172 -5.95 -12.47 -9.16
CA TRP A 172 -5.38 -13.32 -10.20
C TRP A 172 -5.70 -14.78 -9.91
N LYS A 173 -6.27 -15.47 -10.90
CA LYS A 173 -6.66 -16.91 -10.79
C LYS A 173 -7.46 -17.19 -9.51
N GLY A 174 -8.43 -16.34 -9.21
CA GLY A 174 -9.32 -16.49 -8.06
C GLY A 174 -8.69 -16.13 -6.70
N SER A 175 -7.45 -15.66 -6.66
CA SER A 175 -6.76 -15.28 -5.42
C SER A 175 -6.43 -13.78 -5.41
N ARG A 176 -6.40 -13.17 -4.22
CA ARG A 176 -5.88 -11.82 -3.99
C ARG A 176 -4.45 -11.71 -4.55
N TRP A 177 -4.20 -10.67 -5.33
CA TRP A 177 -2.88 -10.39 -5.87
C TRP A 177 -2.27 -9.17 -5.18
N SER A 178 -1.82 -9.39 -3.94
CA SER A 178 -1.22 -8.35 -3.08
C SER A 178 0.20 -7.97 -3.54
N ALA A 179 0.75 -6.89 -2.98
CA ALA A 179 2.16 -6.53 -3.16
C ALA A 179 3.12 -7.65 -2.70
N ALA A 180 2.71 -8.51 -1.77
CA ALA A 180 3.48 -9.70 -1.42
C ALA A 180 3.57 -10.68 -2.60
N ASN A 181 2.45 -10.96 -3.27
CA ASN A 181 2.41 -11.85 -4.42
C ASN A 181 3.11 -11.25 -5.64
N ALA A 182 2.82 -9.98 -5.94
CA ALA A 182 3.33 -9.30 -7.12
C ALA A 182 4.84 -9.00 -7.06
N TYR A 183 5.36 -8.62 -5.88
CA TYR A 183 6.71 -8.08 -5.76
C TYR A 183 7.59 -8.81 -4.75
N LEU A 184 7.10 -9.08 -3.53
CA LEU A 184 7.95 -9.60 -2.46
C LEU A 184 8.40 -11.03 -2.74
N LYS A 185 7.46 -11.92 -3.08
CA LYS A 185 7.76 -13.35 -3.34
C LYS A 185 8.74 -13.52 -4.52
N PRO A 186 8.60 -12.81 -5.66
CA PRO A 186 9.61 -12.80 -6.69
C PRO A 186 10.97 -12.28 -6.22
N ALA A 187 11.00 -11.17 -5.45
CA ALA A 187 12.23 -10.59 -4.96
C ALA A 187 13.01 -11.53 -4.00
N LEU A 188 12.31 -12.30 -3.18
CA LEU A 188 12.94 -13.29 -2.29
C LEU A 188 13.72 -14.36 -3.07
N LYS A 189 13.30 -14.69 -4.31
CA LYS A 189 14.00 -15.67 -5.16
C LYS A 189 15.36 -15.15 -5.65
N THR A 190 15.60 -13.84 -5.65
CA THR A 190 16.88 -13.25 -6.09
C THR A 190 18.05 -13.54 -5.14
N LYS A 191 17.76 -13.99 -3.91
CA LYS A 191 18.72 -14.16 -2.80
C LYS A 191 19.42 -12.85 -2.37
N LYS A 192 19.01 -11.70 -2.93
CA LYS A 192 19.48 -10.36 -2.58
C LYS A 192 18.58 -9.65 -1.58
N LEU A 193 17.44 -10.27 -1.23
CA LEU A 193 16.49 -9.74 -0.27
C LEU A 193 16.42 -10.63 0.98
N LYS A 194 16.60 -10.01 2.15
CA LYS A 194 16.40 -10.62 3.45
C LYS A 194 15.15 -10.05 4.11
N LEU A 195 14.20 -10.91 4.47
CA LEU A 195 12.96 -10.52 5.12
C LEU A 195 13.00 -10.90 6.61
N PHE A 196 12.84 -9.90 7.47
CA PHE A 196 12.63 -10.07 8.90
C PHE A 196 11.15 -9.86 9.21
N LYS A 197 10.43 -10.93 9.52
CA LYS A 197 9.04 -10.88 10.02
C LYS A 197 9.06 -10.75 11.55
N LYS A 198 7.95 -10.30 12.14
CA LYS A 198 7.87 -10.02 13.58
C LYS A 198 8.95 -9.04 14.04
N ALA A 199 9.30 -8.11 13.17
CA ALA A 199 10.33 -7.10 13.38
C ALA A 199 9.67 -5.72 13.57
N LEU A 200 9.43 -5.36 14.83
CA LEU A 200 8.84 -4.06 15.19
C LEU A 200 9.92 -2.98 15.21
N VAL A 201 9.93 -2.13 14.19
CA VAL A 201 10.83 -0.99 14.12
C VAL A 201 10.51 0.00 15.24
N LYS A 202 11.54 0.38 16.01
CA LYS A 202 11.43 1.35 17.10
C LYS A 202 11.84 2.74 16.64
N LYS A 203 13.01 2.86 16.03
CA LYS A 203 13.55 4.14 15.53
C LYS A 203 14.59 3.94 14.44
N VAL A 204 14.86 4.99 13.68
CA VAL A 204 16.03 5.15 12.84
C VAL A 204 17.20 5.62 13.70
N ILE A 205 18.37 5.06 13.50
CA ILE A 205 19.62 5.44 14.16
C ILE A 205 20.32 6.48 13.28
N PHE A 206 20.51 7.67 13.83
CA PHE A 206 21.21 8.76 13.19
C PHE A 206 22.63 8.92 13.77
N SER A 207 23.60 9.28 12.92
CA SER A 207 24.92 9.75 13.30
C SER A 207 25.26 10.94 12.42
N ASN A 208 25.60 12.09 13.01
CA ASN A 208 25.89 13.33 12.29
C ASN A 208 24.80 13.71 11.26
N ASN A 209 23.54 13.66 11.65
CA ASN A 209 22.36 13.93 10.82
C ASN A 209 22.17 12.97 9.62
N GLU A 210 22.93 11.89 9.56
CA GLU A 210 22.79 10.87 8.54
C GLU A 210 22.16 9.60 9.11
N ALA A 211 21.15 9.04 8.43
CA ALA A 211 20.53 7.79 8.81
C ALA A 211 21.48 6.61 8.56
N LYS A 212 21.92 5.93 9.61
CA LYS A 212 22.92 4.85 9.56
C LYS A 212 22.32 3.47 9.78
N GLY A 213 21.26 3.36 10.56
CA GLY A 213 20.72 2.06 10.95
C GLY A 213 19.29 2.14 11.45
N ILE A 214 18.75 0.99 11.83
CA ILE A 214 17.42 0.82 12.40
C ILE A 214 17.53 -0.02 13.66
N SER A 215 16.92 0.49 14.74
CA SER A 215 16.68 -0.25 15.97
C SER A 215 15.28 -0.87 15.93
N PHE A 216 15.16 -2.15 16.22
CA PHE A 216 13.91 -2.90 16.17
C PHE A 216 13.87 -4.05 17.16
N ASN A 217 12.67 -4.47 17.53
CA ASN A 217 12.46 -5.71 18.27
C ASN A 217 12.12 -6.84 17.31
N HIS A 218 12.81 -7.97 17.44
CA HIS A 218 12.59 -9.16 16.64
C HIS A 218 12.34 -10.36 17.56
N TYR A 219 11.12 -10.86 17.54
CA TYR A 219 10.65 -11.87 18.53
C TYR A 219 10.90 -11.46 19.98
N GLY A 220 10.65 -10.18 20.31
CA GLY A 220 10.86 -9.64 21.65
C GLY A 220 12.30 -9.21 21.98
N LEU A 221 13.29 -9.60 21.17
CA LEU A 221 14.70 -9.24 21.39
C LEU A 221 15.05 -7.95 20.65
N HIS A 222 15.71 -7.04 21.36
CA HIS A 222 16.25 -5.82 20.77
C HIS A 222 17.38 -6.15 19.77
N LYS A 223 17.34 -5.56 18.59
CA LYS A 223 18.34 -5.71 17.54
C LYS A 223 18.56 -4.40 16.81
N GLU A 224 19.72 -4.29 16.18
CA GLU A 224 20.07 -3.21 15.27
C GLU A 224 20.57 -3.77 13.96
N ILE A 225 20.31 -3.05 12.87
CA ILE A 225 20.84 -3.32 11.55
C ILE A 225 21.32 -2.01 10.94
N TYR A 226 22.45 -2.04 10.28
CA TYR A 226 23.06 -0.86 9.66
C TYR A 226 23.01 -0.97 8.14
N ALA A 227 22.75 0.16 7.48
CA ALA A 227 22.70 0.26 6.04
C ALA A 227 23.98 0.93 5.51
N SER A 228 24.57 0.35 4.45
CA SER A 228 25.74 0.93 3.78
C SER A 228 25.37 1.98 2.71
N LYS A 229 24.09 2.07 2.34
CA LYS A 229 23.58 2.99 1.31
C LYS A 229 22.46 3.86 1.85
N GLU A 230 21.26 3.31 1.99
CA GLU A 230 20.06 4.07 2.30
C GLU A 230 19.14 3.33 3.26
N ILE A 231 18.35 4.10 4.00
CA ILE A 231 17.22 3.61 4.79
C ILE A 231 15.94 4.16 4.18
N ILE A 232 15.06 3.26 3.77
CA ILE A 232 13.81 3.60 3.11
C ILE A 232 12.65 3.36 4.07
N CYS A 233 12.02 4.44 4.53
CA CYS A 233 10.85 4.35 5.42
C CYS A 233 9.58 4.17 4.58
N SER A 234 8.98 3.00 4.64
CA SER A 234 7.75 2.62 3.91
C SER A 234 6.71 1.97 4.83
N ALA A 235 6.62 2.43 6.07
CA ALA A 235 5.76 1.85 7.10
C ALA A 235 4.28 2.29 7.00
N GLY A 236 3.92 3.00 5.94
CA GLY A 236 2.58 3.53 5.68
C GLY A 236 2.38 4.94 6.24
N SER A 237 1.23 5.55 5.90
CA SER A 237 0.93 6.95 6.20
C SER A 237 0.87 7.27 7.71
N ILE A 238 0.60 6.27 8.55
CA ILE A 238 0.54 6.43 10.02
C ILE A 238 1.90 6.12 10.65
N ASN A 239 2.49 4.96 10.33
CA ASN A 239 3.70 4.52 11.02
C ASN A 239 4.98 5.20 10.54
N SER A 240 5.07 5.65 9.28
CA SER A 240 6.27 6.33 8.80
C SER A 240 6.53 7.63 9.56
N PRO A 241 5.55 8.56 9.73
CA PRO A 241 5.73 9.72 10.60
C PRO A 241 6.04 9.36 12.05
N LEU A 242 5.36 8.36 12.61
CA LEU A 242 5.61 7.92 13.99
C LEU A 242 7.04 7.40 14.20
N ILE A 243 7.59 6.67 13.24
CA ILE A 243 8.98 6.20 13.30
C ILE A 243 9.93 7.39 13.25
N LEU A 244 9.70 8.37 12.38
CA LEU A 244 10.53 9.58 12.28
C LEU A 244 10.47 10.40 13.57
N GLN A 245 9.30 10.65 14.13
CA GLN A 245 9.14 11.35 15.40
C GLN A 245 9.87 10.63 16.55
N ARG A 246 9.72 9.32 16.68
CA ARG A 246 10.45 8.50 17.68
C ARG A 246 11.96 8.51 17.46
N SER A 247 12.40 8.86 16.27
CA SER A 247 13.81 8.98 15.90
C SER A 247 14.36 10.38 16.11
N GLY A 248 13.55 11.32 16.62
CA GLY A 248 13.94 12.72 16.85
C GLY A 248 13.79 13.62 15.61
N VAL A 249 13.09 13.16 14.56
CA VAL A 249 12.85 13.92 13.33
C VAL A 249 11.43 14.47 13.33
N GLY A 250 11.29 15.80 13.40
CA GLY A 250 10.02 16.49 13.41
C GLY A 250 10.05 17.75 14.26
N PRO A 251 8.94 18.47 14.41
CA PRO A 251 8.83 19.63 15.30
C PRO A 251 9.21 19.25 16.75
N VAL A 252 9.91 20.13 17.45
CA VAL A 252 10.40 19.91 18.82
C VAL A 252 9.27 19.50 19.78
N SER A 253 8.09 20.10 19.61
CA SER A 253 6.89 19.78 20.39
C SER A 253 6.45 18.30 20.29
N TYR A 254 6.80 17.60 19.22
CA TYR A 254 6.48 16.19 19.02
C TYR A 254 7.66 15.25 19.32
N THR A 255 8.89 15.69 19.06
CA THR A 255 10.09 14.84 19.22
C THR A 255 10.60 14.78 20.65
N HIS A 256 10.21 15.73 21.53
CA HIS A 256 10.55 15.76 22.95
C HIS A 256 9.41 15.32 23.86
N LEU A 257 8.33 14.81 23.35
CA LEU A 257 7.34 14.11 24.14
C LEU A 257 7.99 12.87 24.76
N THR A 258 8.34 12.94 26.03
CA THR A 258 8.49 11.74 26.86
C THR A 258 7.11 11.10 26.94
N LEU A 259 6.84 10.15 26.07
CA LEU A 259 5.66 9.30 26.20
C LEU A 259 5.72 8.66 27.61
N PRO A 260 4.63 8.70 28.39
CA PRO A 260 4.59 7.94 29.64
C PRO A 260 4.94 6.49 29.30
N THR A 261 5.94 5.98 29.99
CA THR A 261 6.55 4.67 29.76
C THR A 261 5.64 3.49 30.09
N ASN A 262 4.37 3.74 30.40
CA ASN A 262 3.41 2.75 30.90
C ASN A 262 2.21 2.60 29.97
N ARG A 263 2.43 2.08 28.76
CA ARG A 263 1.48 1.22 28.05
C ARG A 263 2.28 0.17 27.32
N GLU A 264 2.53 -0.91 28.04
CA GLU A 264 2.81 -2.21 27.44
C GLU A 264 1.58 -2.61 26.61
N VAL A 265 1.80 -2.89 25.32
CA VAL A 265 0.85 -3.54 24.43
C VAL A 265 1.36 -4.93 24.16
#